data_6ae23e50972c6d7f3e9e3074805efcb7
#
_entry.id   6ae23e50972c6d7f3e9e3074805efcb7
#
_cell.length_a   1.000
_cell.length_b   1.000
_cell.length_c   1.000
_cell.angle_alpha   90.00
_cell.angle_beta   90.00
_cell.angle_gamma   90.00
#
_symmetry.space_group_name_H-M   'P 1'
#
loop_
_entity.id
_entity.type
_entity.pdbx_description
1 polymer ?
#
loop_
_entity_poly.entity_id
_entity_poly.type
_entity_poly.pdbx_seq_one_letter_code
_entity_poly.pdbx_strand_id
1 'polypeptide(L)'
;MHQTVKTIFRLFFAVVIFIITVALFVSVFSKTQEILNAEKNFKQAKMLSLKSSSSEQLVLVSNNKRPDQSIFIVIANNGFISKINCEPYLKDICTEEYNQLHTRQISQIDLLKIGQHTYIQQLNYQDSRTQKQQQLHYSKAQIQQFYQNDISKLKYIVFSILLFAFAALYVSVKIIRNFKKFLSR
;
A
#
# COMPACT_ATOMS: atom_id res chain seq x y z
N MET A 1 -45.38 0.21 -14.00
CA MET A 1 -44.36 -0.17 -12.99
C MET A 1 -42.97 -0.46 -13.60
N HIS A 2 -42.83 -1.16 -14.71
CA HIS A 2 -41.54 -1.59 -15.27
C HIS A 2 -40.67 -0.44 -15.81
N GLN A 3 -41.24 0.63 -16.38
CA GLN A 3 -40.48 1.78 -16.87
C GLN A 3 -39.88 2.63 -15.75
N THR A 4 -40.62 2.88 -14.68
CA THR A 4 -40.15 3.66 -13.52
C THR A 4 -38.95 2.98 -12.86
N VAL A 5 -38.99 1.66 -12.69
CA VAL A 5 -37.87 0.88 -12.11
C VAL A 5 -36.62 1.01 -12.98
N LYS A 6 -36.74 0.88 -14.32
CA LYS A 6 -35.62 1.06 -15.24
C LYS A 6 -34.99 2.46 -15.15
N THR A 7 -35.83 3.49 -15.05
CA THR A 7 -35.34 4.87 -14.92
C THR A 7 -34.58 5.10 -13.62
N ILE A 8 -35.09 4.55 -12.51
CA ILE A 8 -34.41 4.62 -11.21
C ILE A 8 -33.03 3.92 -11.26
N PHE A 9 -32.96 2.73 -11.84
CA PHE A 9 -31.70 2.02 -12.02
C PHE A 9 -30.68 2.79 -12.86
N ARG A 10 -31.12 3.40 -13.96
CA ARG A 10 -30.25 4.22 -14.82
C ARG A 10 -29.74 5.45 -14.09
N LEU A 11 -30.58 6.12 -13.33
CA LEU A 11 -30.19 7.26 -12.51
C LEU A 11 -29.13 6.83 -11.48
N PHE A 12 -29.35 5.72 -10.81
CA PHE A 12 -28.39 5.15 -9.86
C PHE A 12 -27.04 4.88 -10.52
N PHE A 13 -27.02 4.22 -11.69
CA PHE A 13 -25.76 3.97 -12.41
C PHE A 13 -25.06 5.26 -12.86
N ALA A 14 -25.81 6.27 -13.29
CA ALA A 14 -25.23 7.55 -13.65
C ALA A 14 -24.52 8.21 -12.46
N VAL A 15 -25.16 8.19 -11.28
CA VAL A 15 -24.57 8.72 -10.03
C VAL A 15 -23.31 7.93 -9.64
N VAL A 16 -23.36 6.60 -9.70
CA VAL A 16 -22.21 5.72 -9.38
C VAL A 16 -21.04 6.02 -10.32
N ILE A 17 -21.26 6.13 -11.63
CA ILE A 17 -20.21 6.45 -12.61
C ILE A 17 -19.60 7.80 -12.30
N PHE A 18 -20.41 8.81 -11.95
CA PHE A 18 -19.93 10.13 -11.58
C PHE A 18 -19.05 10.10 -10.33
N ILE A 19 -19.49 9.41 -9.28
CA ILE A 19 -18.71 9.23 -8.03
C ILE A 19 -17.37 8.55 -8.32
N ILE A 20 -17.39 7.47 -9.11
CA ILE A 20 -16.15 6.75 -9.50
C ILE A 20 -15.22 7.69 -10.27
N THR A 21 -15.75 8.50 -11.20
CA THR A 21 -14.95 9.45 -11.97
C THR A 21 -14.24 10.44 -11.05
N VAL A 22 -14.95 11.04 -10.10
CA VAL A 22 -14.38 11.98 -9.13
C VAL A 22 -13.32 11.29 -8.27
N ALA A 23 -13.63 10.09 -7.76
CA ALA A 23 -12.69 9.32 -6.92
C ALA A 23 -11.38 8.98 -7.66
N LEU A 24 -11.46 8.63 -8.95
CA LEU A 24 -10.28 8.39 -9.79
C LEU A 24 -9.41 9.64 -9.92
N PHE A 25 -9.98 10.81 -10.19
CA PHE A 25 -9.23 12.07 -10.30
C PHE A 25 -8.59 12.47 -8.96
N VAL A 26 -9.30 12.33 -7.85
CA VAL A 26 -8.73 12.57 -6.50
C VAL A 26 -7.55 11.64 -6.23
N SER A 27 -7.67 10.36 -6.61
CA SER A 27 -6.59 9.37 -6.46
C SER A 27 -5.37 9.74 -7.31
N VAL A 28 -5.58 10.12 -8.59
CA VAL A 28 -4.50 10.58 -9.48
C VAL A 28 -3.79 11.79 -8.88
N PHE A 29 -4.55 12.78 -8.41
CA PHE A 29 -3.98 13.99 -7.81
C PHE A 29 -3.14 13.69 -6.56
N SER A 30 -3.68 12.92 -5.64
CA SER A 30 -2.99 12.51 -4.41
C SER A 30 -1.68 11.76 -4.70
N LYS A 31 -1.72 10.79 -5.62
CA LYS A 31 -0.54 10.00 -5.99
C LYS A 31 0.48 10.80 -6.81
N THR A 32 0.04 11.74 -7.62
CA THR A 32 0.94 12.67 -8.32
C THR A 32 1.67 13.57 -7.34
N GLN A 33 1.00 14.07 -6.31
CA GLN A 33 1.67 14.85 -5.26
C GLN A 33 2.72 14.02 -4.49
N GLU A 34 2.46 12.75 -4.24
CA GLU A 34 3.42 11.85 -3.61
C GLU A 34 4.69 11.71 -4.46
N ILE A 35 4.55 11.56 -5.79
CA ILE A 35 5.66 11.49 -6.74
C ILE A 35 6.45 12.81 -6.76
N LEU A 36 5.77 13.94 -6.87
CA LEU A 36 6.40 15.26 -6.94
C LEU A 36 7.14 15.63 -5.66
N ASN A 37 6.64 15.20 -4.51
CA ASN A 37 7.24 15.47 -3.21
C ASN A 37 8.21 14.36 -2.74
N ALA A 38 8.58 13.41 -3.60
CA ALA A 38 9.37 12.25 -3.20
C ALA A 38 10.70 12.63 -2.51
N GLU A 39 11.47 13.55 -3.08
CA GLU A 39 12.73 14.00 -2.47
C GLU A 39 12.52 14.71 -1.13
N LYS A 40 11.48 15.55 -1.02
CA LYS A 40 11.12 16.22 0.21
C LYS A 40 10.72 15.22 1.29
N ASN A 41 9.91 14.23 0.92
CA ASN A 41 9.46 13.18 1.83
C ASN A 41 10.67 12.37 2.34
N PHE A 42 11.65 12.07 1.47
CA PHE A 42 12.85 11.37 1.89
C PHE A 42 13.71 12.19 2.86
N LYS A 43 13.87 13.49 2.62
CA LYS A 43 14.59 14.39 3.54
C LYS A 43 13.89 14.53 4.90
N GLN A 44 12.57 14.42 4.93
CA GLN A 44 11.73 14.51 6.12
C GLN A 44 11.39 13.14 6.73
N ALA A 45 12.12 12.09 6.35
CA ALA A 45 11.91 10.75 6.87
C ALA A 45 12.01 10.72 8.41
N LYS A 46 11.07 10.01 9.03
CA LYS A 46 11.01 9.85 10.49
C LYS A 46 11.46 8.46 10.88
N MET A 47 12.37 8.39 11.84
CA MET A 47 12.79 7.12 12.42
C MET A 47 11.89 6.75 13.61
N LEU A 48 11.43 5.52 13.63
CA LEU A 48 10.69 4.90 14.72
C LEU A 48 11.50 3.70 15.21
N SER A 49 12.04 3.79 16.42
CA SER A 49 12.77 2.71 17.07
C SER A 49 11.87 2.02 18.08
N LEU A 50 11.73 0.70 17.94
CA LEU A 50 10.92 -0.14 18.83
C LEU A 50 11.79 -1.24 19.41
N LYS A 51 11.62 -1.50 20.71
CA LYS A 51 12.29 -2.58 21.43
C LYS A 51 11.26 -3.43 22.14
N SER A 52 11.46 -4.75 22.11
CA SER A 52 10.65 -5.65 22.92
C SER A 52 10.94 -5.42 24.41
N SER A 53 9.90 -5.50 25.21
CA SER A 53 9.97 -5.52 26.67
C SER A 53 9.36 -6.82 27.23
N SER A 54 9.46 -7.03 28.51
CA SER A 54 8.83 -8.18 29.17
C SER A 54 7.30 -8.17 29.08
N SER A 55 6.70 -6.99 28.95
CA SER A 55 5.24 -6.80 28.80
C SER A 55 4.77 -6.75 27.35
N GLU A 56 5.63 -6.32 26.41
CA GLU A 56 5.28 -6.13 25.00
C GLU A 56 6.33 -6.82 24.11
N GLN A 57 6.01 -8.02 23.70
CA GLN A 57 6.87 -8.78 22.79
C GLN A 57 6.52 -8.40 21.35
N LEU A 58 7.53 -7.95 20.60
CA LEU A 58 7.41 -7.65 19.18
C LEU A 58 7.67 -8.92 18.36
N VAL A 59 6.79 -9.15 17.41
CA VAL A 59 6.86 -10.31 16.52
C VAL A 59 6.81 -9.84 15.08
N LEU A 60 7.68 -10.40 14.25
CA LEU A 60 7.65 -10.21 12.81
C LEU A 60 7.03 -11.44 12.15
N VAL A 61 5.98 -11.18 11.38
CA VAL A 61 5.29 -12.20 10.58
C VAL A 61 5.46 -11.83 9.11
N SER A 62 6.06 -12.70 8.31
CA SER A 62 6.18 -12.51 6.87
C SER A 62 5.18 -13.37 6.12
N ASN A 63 4.48 -12.76 5.18
CA ASN A 63 3.62 -13.44 4.22
C ASN A 63 4.24 -13.32 2.83
N ASN A 64 4.68 -14.45 2.26
CA ASN A 64 5.25 -14.50 0.92
C ASN A 64 4.21 -14.81 -0.18
N LYS A 65 2.95 -14.92 0.18
CA LYS A 65 1.87 -15.28 -0.75
C LYS A 65 1.50 -14.11 -1.66
N ARG A 66 1.57 -14.31 -2.96
CA ARG A 66 1.00 -13.35 -3.91
C ARG A 66 -0.54 -13.33 -3.81
N PRO A 67 -1.21 -12.20 -4.01
CA PRO A 67 -0.65 -10.90 -4.44
C PRO A 67 -0.13 -10.02 -3.30
N ASP A 68 -0.35 -10.38 -2.04
CA ASP A 68 -0.08 -9.51 -0.88
C ASP A 68 1.16 -9.99 -0.11
N GLN A 69 2.33 -9.89 -0.74
CA GLN A 69 3.60 -10.17 -0.08
C GLN A 69 3.94 -9.05 0.90
N SER A 70 3.82 -9.33 2.19
CA SER A 70 3.94 -8.31 3.24
C SER A 70 4.63 -8.85 4.48
N ILE A 71 5.32 -7.94 5.16
CA ILE A 71 5.86 -8.11 6.50
C ILE A 71 4.95 -7.36 7.46
N PHE A 72 4.51 -8.04 8.50
CA PHE A 72 3.72 -7.46 9.58
C PHE A 72 4.55 -7.40 10.86
N ILE A 73 4.57 -6.24 11.49
CA ILE A 73 5.14 -6.06 12.84
C ILE A 73 3.97 -5.99 13.79
N VAL A 74 3.95 -6.93 14.72
CA VAL A 74 2.83 -7.17 15.63
C VAL A 74 3.34 -7.13 17.06
N ILE A 75 2.56 -6.58 17.97
CA ILE A 75 2.75 -6.78 19.41
C ILE A 75 1.99 -8.06 19.78
N ALA A 76 2.66 -9.03 20.37
CA ALA A 76 2.03 -10.28 20.79
C ALA A 76 0.80 -9.97 21.68
N ASN A 77 -0.36 -10.50 21.30
CA ASN A 77 -1.66 -10.32 21.96
C ASN A 77 -2.30 -8.91 21.93
N ASN A 78 -1.62 -7.89 21.37
CA ASN A 78 -2.12 -6.50 21.40
C ASN A 78 -2.34 -5.84 20.06
N GLY A 79 -2.03 -6.54 18.97
CA GLY A 79 -2.34 -6.03 17.63
C GLY A 79 -1.15 -5.65 16.76
N PHE A 80 -1.44 -4.86 15.78
CA PHE A 80 -0.61 -4.62 14.61
C PHE A 80 -0.01 -3.20 14.65
N ILE A 81 1.30 -3.10 14.39
CA ILE A 81 2.01 -1.81 14.35
C ILE A 81 2.20 -1.31 12.93
N SER A 82 2.72 -2.17 12.03
CA SER A 82 3.07 -1.75 10.68
C SER A 82 2.99 -2.90 9.69
N LYS A 83 2.57 -2.56 8.46
CA LYS A 83 2.64 -3.42 7.27
C LYS A 83 3.70 -2.86 6.34
N ILE A 84 4.64 -3.69 5.92
CA ILE A 84 5.78 -3.33 5.08
C ILE A 84 5.77 -4.24 3.85
N ASN A 85 6.09 -3.69 2.68
CA ASN A 85 6.20 -4.48 1.46
C ASN A 85 7.39 -5.45 1.55
N CYS A 86 7.18 -6.71 1.19
CA CYS A 86 8.22 -7.74 1.15
C CYS A 86 9.27 -7.51 0.07
N GLU A 87 8.93 -6.82 -0.99
CA GLU A 87 9.75 -6.76 -2.21
C GLU A 87 11.22 -6.37 -1.98
N PRO A 88 11.54 -5.35 -1.17
CA PRO A 88 12.93 -5.02 -0.86
C PRO A 88 13.65 -6.11 -0.03
N TYR A 89 12.89 -6.96 0.64
CA TYR A 89 13.38 -7.91 1.66
C TYR A 89 13.19 -9.37 1.25
N LEU A 90 12.94 -9.64 -0.04
CA LEU A 90 12.65 -10.99 -0.55
C LEU A 90 13.77 -11.99 -0.26
N LYS A 91 15.03 -11.52 -0.28
CA LYS A 91 16.19 -12.41 -0.06
C LYS A 91 16.48 -12.67 1.42
N ASP A 92 16.10 -11.73 2.29
CA ASP A 92 16.51 -11.74 3.70
C ASP A 92 15.38 -12.17 4.65
N ILE A 93 14.18 -11.69 4.40
CA ILE A 93 13.03 -11.87 5.30
C ILE A 93 11.93 -12.70 4.66
N CYS A 94 11.63 -12.46 3.40
CA CYS A 94 10.52 -13.09 2.68
C CYS A 94 11.00 -14.19 1.73
N THR A 95 11.86 -15.06 2.19
CA THR A 95 12.54 -16.10 1.38
C THR A 95 11.67 -17.30 1.03
N GLU A 96 10.50 -17.47 1.64
CA GLU A 96 9.71 -18.68 1.49
C GLU A 96 8.81 -18.70 0.26
N GLU A 97 8.85 -19.81 -0.45
CA GLU A 97 8.05 -20.06 -1.64
C GLU A 97 6.60 -20.47 -1.34
N TYR A 98 6.34 -21.03 -0.16
CA TYR A 98 5.06 -21.64 0.19
C TYR A 98 4.42 -20.97 1.39
N ASN A 99 3.48 -20.11 1.22
CA ASN A 99 2.44 -19.69 2.17
C ASN A 99 2.69 -19.89 3.68
N GLN A 100 3.90 -20.12 4.11
CA GLN A 100 4.21 -20.32 5.50
C GLN A 100 4.43 -18.98 6.16
N LEU A 101 3.68 -18.74 7.22
CA LEU A 101 3.90 -17.62 8.09
C LEU A 101 5.14 -17.93 8.94
N HIS A 102 6.21 -17.18 8.70
CA HIS A 102 7.37 -17.18 9.59
C HIS A 102 7.17 -16.20 10.71
N THR A 103 7.30 -16.70 11.92
CA THR A 103 7.26 -15.87 13.12
C THR A 103 8.68 -15.68 13.65
N ARG A 104 9.09 -14.43 13.84
CA ARG A 104 10.40 -14.05 14.37
C ARG A 104 10.21 -13.13 15.55
N GLN A 105 10.83 -13.46 16.67
CA GLN A 105 10.79 -12.60 17.86
C GLN A 105 11.78 -11.46 17.69
N ILE A 106 11.27 -10.24 17.63
CA ILE A 106 12.07 -9.04 17.46
C ILE A 106 12.60 -8.60 18.83
N SER A 107 13.90 -8.40 18.96
CA SER A 107 14.49 -7.73 20.12
C SER A 107 14.52 -6.22 19.94
N GLN A 108 14.88 -5.75 18.73
CA GLN A 108 14.88 -4.35 18.36
C GLN A 108 14.61 -4.20 16.86
N ILE A 109 13.84 -3.18 16.50
CA ILE A 109 13.61 -2.78 15.12
C ILE A 109 13.61 -1.27 14.98
N ASP A 110 14.33 -0.78 13.96
CA ASP A 110 14.33 0.61 13.56
C ASP A 110 13.66 0.71 12.18
N LEU A 111 12.55 1.46 12.15
CA LEU A 111 11.75 1.70 10.98
C LEU A 111 11.97 3.12 10.48
N LEU A 112 12.13 3.28 9.18
CA LEU A 112 12.17 4.59 8.54
C LEU A 112 10.85 4.83 7.78
N LYS A 113 10.07 5.81 8.25
CA LYS A 113 8.83 6.22 7.59
C LYS A 113 9.11 7.38 6.64
N ILE A 114 8.82 7.16 5.35
CA ILE A 114 9.03 8.12 4.25
C ILE A 114 7.68 8.34 3.56
N GLY A 115 7.04 9.47 3.84
CA GLY A 115 5.69 9.71 3.36
C GLY A 115 4.71 8.65 3.87
N GLN A 116 4.14 7.88 2.95
CA GLN A 116 3.23 6.77 3.27
C GLN A 116 3.92 5.40 3.34
N HIS A 117 5.20 5.32 2.97
CA HIS A 117 5.97 4.09 2.96
C HIS A 117 6.74 3.90 4.26
N THR A 118 6.88 2.66 4.69
CA THR A 118 7.68 2.28 5.86
C THR A 118 8.71 1.25 5.43
N TYR A 119 9.97 1.48 5.82
CA TYR A 119 11.10 0.61 5.52
C TYR A 119 11.78 0.15 6.80
N ILE A 120 12.34 -1.07 6.78
CA ILE A 120 13.17 -1.58 7.86
C ILE A 120 14.58 -1.05 7.62
N GLN A 121 15.12 -0.31 8.60
CA GLN A 121 16.51 0.13 8.58
C GLN A 121 17.41 -0.84 9.35
N GLN A 122 16.97 -1.25 10.54
CA GLN A 122 17.67 -2.25 11.35
C GLN A 122 16.66 -3.21 11.94
N LEU A 123 17.00 -4.48 11.99
CA LEU A 123 16.18 -5.52 12.58
C LEU A 123 17.06 -6.55 13.28
N ASN A 124 16.86 -6.69 14.58
CA ASN A 124 17.47 -7.73 15.40
C ASN A 124 16.36 -8.68 15.85
N TYR A 125 16.46 -9.93 15.47
CA TYR A 125 15.43 -10.91 15.77
C TYR A 125 16.00 -12.31 16.03
N GLN A 126 15.21 -13.12 16.71
CA GLN A 126 15.45 -14.55 16.86
C GLN A 126 14.42 -15.30 16.03
N ASP A 127 14.89 -16.17 15.15
CA ASP A 127 14.03 -17.04 14.36
C ASP A 127 13.44 -18.13 15.24
N SER A 128 12.12 -18.27 15.25
CA SER A 128 11.42 -19.23 16.11
C SER A 128 11.69 -20.70 15.77
N ARG A 129 12.12 -21.00 14.54
CA ARG A 129 12.42 -22.36 14.10
C ARG A 129 13.87 -22.76 14.38
N THR A 130 14.79 -21.88 14.00
CA THR A 130 16.23 -22.20 14.08
C THR A 130 16.85 -21.78 15.41
N GLN A 131 16.13 -20.97 16.22
CA GLN A 131 16.59 -20.35 17.47
C GLN A 131 17.85 -19.48 17.28
N LYS A 132 18.21 -19.16 16.01
CA LYS A 132 19.36 -18.33 15.70
C LYS A 132 18.99 -16.85 15.81
N GLN A 133 19.86 -16.09 16.44
CA GLN A 133 19.79 -14.64 16.41
C GLN A 133 20.32 -14.14 15.07
N GLN A 134 19.59 -13.22 14.46
CA GLN A 134 19.96 -12.61 13.20
C GLN A 134 19.84 -11.09 13.32
N GLN A 135 20.74 -10.41 12.64
CA GLN A 135 20.77 -8.97 12.54
C GLN A 135 20.80 -8.57 11.08
N LEU A 136 19.87 -7.71 10.70
CA LEU A 136 19.81 -7.10 9.38
C LEU A 136 19.98 -5.59 9.51
N HIS A 137 20.78 -5.01 8.63
CA HIS A 137 21.00 -3.58 8.58
C HIS A 137 21.02 -3.10 7.12
N TYR A 138 20.18 -2.13 6.82
CA TYR A 138 20.13 -1.49 5.52
C TYR A 138 20.61 -0.04 5.61
N SER A 139 21.59 0.29 4.79
CA SER A 139 22.11 1.65 4.72
C SER A 139 21.05 2.63 4.22
N LYS A 140 21.20 3.91 4.56
CA LYS A 140 20.30 4.96 4.08
C LYS A 140 20.26 5.01 2.55
N ALA A 141 21.37 4.71 1.87
CA ALA A 141 21.44 4.66 0.41
C ALA A 141 20.60 3.49 -0.16
N GLN A 142 20.63 2.31 0.46
CA GLN A 142 19.79 1.17 0.06
C GLN A 142 18.29 1.49 0.24
N ILE A 143 17.91 2.09 1.37
CA ILE A 143 16.52 2.49 1.61
C ILE A 143 16.10 3.57 0.60
N GLN A 144 16.98 4.50 0.23
CA GLN A 144 16.70 5.48 -0.82
C GLN A 144 16.43 4.80 -2.16
N GLN A 145 17.18 3.76 -2.50
CA GLN A 145 16.97 2.98 -3.72
C GLN A 145 15.63 2.24 -3.68
N PHE A 146 15.26 1.63 -2.55
CA PHE A 146 13.96 0.98 -2.37
C PHE A 146 12.82 1.98 -2.58
N TYR A 147 12.91 3.15 -1.94
CA TYR A 147 11.93 4.20 -2.09
C TYR A 147 11.82 4.72 -3.52
N GLN A 148 12.94 4.92 -4.21
CA GLN A 148 12.95 5.35 -5.62
C GLN A 148 12.30 4.31 -6.52
N ASN A 149 12.50 3.01 -6.27
CA ASN A 149 11.83 1.94 -7.00
C ASN A 149 10.32 1.97 -6.80
N ASP A 150 9.86 2.17 -5.56
CA ASP A 150 8.44 2.28 -5.24
C ASP A 150 7.80 3.49 -5.93
N ILE A 151 8.46 4.65 -5.88
CA ILE A 151 8.01 5.87 -6.60
C ILE A 151 8.00 5.66 -8.11
N SER A 152 8.99 4.94 -8.67
CA SER A 152 9.01 4.62 -10.09
C SER A 152 7.80 3.75 -10.50
N LYS A 153 7.47 2.74 -9.72
CA LYS A 153 6.26 1.91 -9.95
C LYS A 153 4.97 2.71 -9.82
N LEU A 154 4.93 3.63 -8.85
CA LEU A 154 3.79 4.50 -8.64
C LEU A 154 3.47 5.35 -9.88
N LYS A 155 4.49 5.77 -10.66
CA LYS A 155 4.29 6.50 -11.92
C LYS A 155 3.46 5.69 -12.92
N TYR A 156 3.74 4.40 -13.07
CA TYR A 156 2.96 3.54 -13.97
C TYR A 156 1.52 3.33 -13.48
N ILE A 157 1.34 3.19 -12.16
CA ILE A 157 0.00 3.08 -11.56
C ILE A 157 -0.80 4.36 -11.80
N VAL A 158 -0.20 5.54 -11.58
CA VAL A 158 -0.84 6.84 -11.82
C VAL A 158 -1.22 6.99 -13.28
N PHE A 159 -0.33 6.62 -14.21
CA PHE A 159 -0.64 6.65 -15.64
C PHE A 159 -1.85 5.76 -16.00
N SER A 160 -1.88 4.54 -15.47
CA SER A 160 -3.00 3.62 -15.69
C SER A 160 -4.32 4.16 -15.13
N ILE A 161 -4.31 4.67 -13.88
CA ILE A 161 -5.50 5.26 -13.27
C ILE A 161 -5.98 6.48 -14.07
N LEU A 162 -5.06 7.29 -14.60
CA LEU A 162 -5.37 8.45 -15.41
C LEU A 162 -6.11 8.07 -16.72
N LEU A 163 -5.68 6.99 -17.38
CA LEU A 163 -6.40 6.48 -18.56
C LEU A 163 -7.84 6.07 -18.22
N PHE A 164 -8.02 5.34 -17.10
CA PHE A 164 -9.36 4.97 -16.64
C PHE A 164 -10.20 6.20 -16.25
N ALA A 165 -9.59 7.21 -15.61
CA ALA A 165 -10.25 8.45 -15.24
C ALA A 165 -10.78 9.21 -16.48
N PHE A 166 -9.99 9.28 -17.55
CA PHE A 166 -10.45 9.89 -18.81
C PHE A 166 -11.56 9.09 -19.49
N ALA A 167 -11.48 7.76 -19.48
CA ALA A 167 -12.55 6.91 -20.00
C ALA A 167 -13.86 7.11 -19.21
N ALA A 168 -13.79 7.14 -17.88
CA ALA A 168 -14.93 7.40 -17.01
C ALA A 168 -15.50 8.82 -17.22
N LEU A 169 -14.63 9.82 -17.38
CA LEU A 169 -15.02 11.18 -17.69
C LEU A 169 -15.77 11.26 -19.02
N TYR A 170 -15.25 10.60 -20.06
CA TYR A 170 -15.93 10.55 -21.36
C TYR A 170 -17.35 9.98 -21.24
N VAL A 171 -17.51 8.86 -20.51
CA VAL A 171 -18.82 8.26 -20.27
C VAL A 171 -19.73 9.22 -19.47
N SER A 172 -19.21 9.85 -18.42
CA SER A 172 -19.94 10.82 -17.60
C SER A 172 -20.45 11.99 -18.43
N VAL A 173 -19.59 12.58 -19.26
CA VAL A 173 -19.97 13.69 -20.18
C VAL A 173 -21.03 13.24 -21.19
N LYS A 174 -20.90 12.03 -21.75
CA LYS A 174 -21.87 11.46 -22.68
C LYS A 174 -23.25 11.26 -22.03
N ILE A 175 -23.27 10.80 -20.77
CA ILE A 175 -24.51 10.66 -19.99
C ILE A 175 -25.15 12.05 -19.78
N ILE A 176 -24.38 13.03 -19.33
CA ILE A 176 -24.88 14.40 -19.06
C ILE A 176 -25.44 15.01 -20.32
N ARG A 177 -24.70 14.98 -21.44
CA ARG A 177 -25.14 15.57 -22.74
C ARG A 177 -26.40 14.92 -23.29
N ASN A 178 -26.61 13.62 -23.04
CA ASN A 178 -27.74 12.86 -23.55
C ASN A 178 -28.68 12.42 -22.43
N PHE A 179 -28.76 13.15 -21.33
CA PHE A 179 -29.43 12.71 -20.11
C PHE A 179 -30.90 12.30 -20.32
N LYS A 180 -31.67 13.12 -21.04
CA LYS A 180 -33.08 12.82 -21.39
C LYS A 180 -33.19 11.48 -22.15
N LYS A 181 -32.35 11.30 -23.20
CA LYS A 181 -32.32 10.07 -24.01
C LYS A 181 -31.81 8.85 -23.23
N PHE A 182 -30.91 9.08 -22.29
CA PHE A 182 -30.39 8.01 -21.38
C PHE A 182 -31.48 7.52 -20.44
N LEU A 183 -32.33 8.39 -19.90
CA LEU A 183 -33.45 8.03 -19.02
C LEU A 183 -34.62 7.40 -19.76
N SER A 184 -34.90 7.81 -21.01
CA SER A 184 -36.06 7.33 -21.77
C SER A 184 -35.86 6.03 -22.54
N ARG A 185 -34.63 5.56 -22.74
CA ARG A 185 -34.31 4.26 -23.34
C ARG A 185 -34.52 3.12 -22.39
#